data_6984cad7c78bf8a545ced610650795b6
#
_entry.id   6984cad7c78bf8a545ced610650795b6
#
_cell.length_a   1.000
_cell.length_b   1.000
_cell.length_c   1.000
_cell.angle_alpha   90.00
_cell.angle_beta   90.00
_cell.angle_gamma   90.00
#
_symmetry.space_group_name_H-M   'P 1'
#
loop_
_entity.id
_entity.type
_entity.pdbx_description
1 polymer ?
#
loop_
_entity_poly.entity_id
_entity_poly.type
_entity_poly.pdbx_seq_one_letter_code
_entity_poly.pdbx_strand_id
1 'polypeptide(L)'
;MKQLFRDQLSNTQLVSRLFATAKKSGEHGNRAIYGQGLMDLGAATNPWGTPAFMGAGSSLGNSDGASMATSFISLGSALGDSLPQSLNTQEVAAFDDLGAPFWFEASDFTVPSDGASVATRLNRFLTPPQRPPIPTNWQFNFQEKAAATETGHLALTHGASRFTMAGPQGVAATVFQKSQDLEGLTLSWTPAVLPALTMEAGYLNEHQSLLNSQGSGAFGRLSGQTLFLSAGLDTSLGDWELEAQGEVGQVNPSVSHSQFIDTISPLATSTFRLAASRPFVNGSALRFSLSQPLRVHSGAASLSLPTGRTQEGAVVGTTLSAPLVPSGRQLDLSTQLDVPWLEGDLSLGATRSTQPRHQQSAAPEWTFFTGYRATW
;
A
#
# COMPACT_ATOMS: atom_id res chain seq x y z
N MET A 1 12.53 -4.14 38.61
CA MET A 1 13.15 -4.76 37.43
C MET A 1 12.58 -6.13 37.08
N LYS A 2 12.49 -7.11 38.02
CA LYS A 2 11.99 -8.44 37.68
C LYS A 2 10.55 -8.40 37.12
N GLN A 3 9.64 -7.65 37.76
CA GLN A 3 8.29 -7.44 37.28
C GLN A 3 8.26 -6.66 35.96
N LEU A 4 9.12 -5.65 35.77
CA LEU A 4 9.19 -4.86 34.53
C LEU A 4 9.50 -5.75 33.32
N PHE A 5 10.41 -6.69 33.47
CA PHE A 5 10.78 -7.62 32.41
C PHE A 5 9.94 -8.91 32.42
N ARG A 6 8.79 -8.91 33.10
CA ARG A 6 7.81 -10.02 33.13
C ARG A 6 8.48 -11.38 33.47
N ASP A 7 9.43 -11.37 34.43
CA ASP A 7 10.22 -12.54 34.85
C ASP A 7 11.06 -13.26 33.75
N GLN A 8 11.25 -12.60 32.60
CA GLN A 8 11.97 -13.17 31.45
C GLN A 8 13.50 -13.05 31.56
N LEU A 9 14.00 -12.31 32.55
CA LEU A 9 15.43 -12.23 32.87
C LEU A 9 15.72 -12.97 34.16
N SER A 10 16.76 -13.79 34.15
CA SER A 10 17.27 -14.42 35.36
C SER A 10 17.87 -13.40 36.32
N ASN A 11 18.02 -13.74 37.60
CA ASN A 11 18.67 -12.87 38.59
C ASN A 11 20.08 -12.46 38.17
N THR A 12 20.83 -13.38 37.58
CA THR A 12 22.20 -13.13 37.05
C THR A 12 22.16 -12.09 35.93
N GLN A 13 21.21 -12.20 35.00
CA GLN A 13 21.05 -11.25 33.88
C GLN A 13 20.65 -9.88 34.40
N LEU A 14 19.76 -9.80 35.40
CA LEU A 14 19.37 -8.53 36.04
C LEU A 14 20.57 -7.86 36.72
N VAL A 15 21.40 -8.60 37.44
CA VAL A 15 22.64 -8.09 38.08
C VAL A 15 23.65 -7.63 37.02
N SER A 16 23.84 -8.43 35.96
CA SER A 16 24.76 -8.09 34.87
C SER A 16 24.28 -6.77 34.16
N ARG A 17 22.96 -6.60 33.97
CA ARG A 17 22.39 -5.39 33.43
C ARG A 17 22.64 -4.19 34.34
N LEU A 18 22.42 -4.30 35.64
CA LEU A 18 22.72 -3.24 36.61
C LEU A 18 24.21 -2.83 36.55
N PHE A 19 25.12 -3.77 36.40
CA PHE A 19 26.56 -3.48 36.27
C PHE A 19 26.90 -2.84 34.92
N ALA A 20 26.28 -3.30 33.83
CA ALA A 20 26.48 -2.73 32.51
C ALA A 20 26.02 -1.27 32.42
N THR A 21 24.86 -0.96 33.01
CA THR A 21 24.22 0.36 32.97
C THR A 21 24.64 1.28 34.10
N ALA A 22 25.47 0.83 35.06
CA ALA A 22 25.95 1.65 36.16
C ALA A 22 26.75 2.89 35.67
N LYS A 23 26.58 4.01 36.35
CA LYS A 23 27.33 5.22 36.07
C LYS A 23 28.80 5.08 36.50
N LYS A 24 29.71 5.14 35.52
CA LYS A 24 31.16 4.97 35.69
C LYS A 24 31.97 6.21 35.36
N SER A 25 31.33 7.40 35.32
CA SER A 25 31.96 8.67 34.99
C SER A 25 32.39 9.43 36.23
N GLY A 26 33.42 10.28 36.11
CA GLY A 26 33.94 11.09 37.22
C GLY A 26 34.52 10.20 38.32
N GLU A 27 34.27 10.57 39.59
CA GLU A 27 34.76 9.83 40.77
C GLU A 27 34.21 8.40 40.85
N HIS A 28 33.01 8.13 40.29
CA HIS A 28 32.40 6.81 40.25
C HIS A 28 33.15 5.83 39.32
N GLY A 29 34.08 6.33 38.48
CA GLY A 29 35.00 5.51 37.70
C GLY A 29 36.08 4.83 38.50
N ASN A 30 36.33 5.25 39.78
CA ASN A 30 37.31 4.61 40.64
C ASN A 30 36.80 3.23 41.11
N ARG A 31 37.24 2.18 40.43
CA ARG A 31 36.78 0.82 40.65
C ARG A 31 37.17 0.28 42.03
N ALA A 32 38.25 0.80 42.66
CA ALA A 32 38.68 0.39 43.98
C ALA A 32 37.72 0.87 45.09
N ILE A 33 37.00 1.98 44.83
CA ILE A 33 36.04 2.57 45.78
C ILE A 33 34.62 2.14 45.43
N TYR A 34 34.25 2.27 44.17
CA TYR A 34 32.86 2.09 43.71
C TYR A 34 32.57 0.76 43.01
N GLY A 35 33.56 -0.15 42.92
CA GLY A 35 33.39 -1.48 42.30
C GLY A 35 32.90 -1.39 40.87
N GLN A 36 31.63 -1.68 40.63
CA GLN A 36 31.00 -1.64 39.28
C GLN A 36 30.44 -0.26 38.92
N GLY A 37 30.56 0.77 39.79
CA GLY A 37 30.05 2.10 39.61
C GLY A 37 28.79 2.40 40.43
N LEU A 38 28.26 3.60 40.29
CA LEU A 38 27.01 4.00 40.95
C LEU A 38 25.80 3.41 40.19
N MET A 39 24.92 2.74 40.91
CA MET A 39 23.71 2.13 40.34
C MET A 39 22.81 3.20 39.72
N ASP A 40 22.45 3.00 38.46
CA ASP A 40 21.51 3.85 37.70
C ASP A 40 20.29 3.01 37.30
N LEU A 41 19.23 3.12 38.10
CA LEU A 41 17.97 2.39 37.85
C LEU A 41 17.27 2.90 36.59
N GLY A 42 17.39 4.19 36.28
CA GLY A 42 16.83 4.75 35.04
C GLY A 42 17.45 4.11 33.82
N ALA A 43 18.78 4.10 33.74
CA ALA A 43 19.48 3.44 32.65
C ALA A 43 19.23 1.92 32.60
N ALA A 44 19.07 1.27 33.77
CA ALA A 44 18.82 -0.17 33.85
C ALA A 44 17.39 -0.57 33.44
N THR A 45 16.42 0.34 33.47
CA THR A 45 15.02 0.08 33.12
C THR A 45 14.63 0.60 31.73
N ASN A 46 15.49 1.38 31.10
CA ASN A 46 15.32 1.85 29.71
C ASN A 46 16.12 0.98 28.73
N PRO A 47 15.76 0.97 27.44
CA PRO A 47 16.53 0.24 26.43
C PRO A 47 17.99 0.71 26.39
N TRP A 48 18.92 -0.24 26.35
CA TRP A 48 20.34 0.00 26.20
C TRP A 48 20.74 -0.25 24.74
N GLY A 49 21.24 0.78 24.06
CA GLY A 49 21.50 0.72 22.63
C GLY A 49 20.25 0.87 21.79
N THR A 50 20.23 0.25 20.61
CA THR A 50 19.11 0.31 19.67
C THR A 50 18.30 -0.99 19.74
N PRO A 51 17.04 -0.96 20.22
CA PRO A 51 16.21 -2.16 20.23
C PRO A 51 16.02 -2.76 18.85
N ALA A 52 16.01 -4.07 18.76
CA ALA A 52 15.81 -4.83 17.54
C ALA A 52 14.73 -5.89 17.71
N PHE A 53 13.98 -6.14 16.66
CA PHE A 53 13.06 -7.27 16.58
C PHE A 53 13.81 -8.52 16.15
N MET A 54 13.50 -9.62 16.83
CA MET A 54 14.02 -10.93 16.52
C MET A 54 12.86 -11.85 16.15
N GLY A 55 13.05 -12.72 15.17
CA GLY A 55 12.03 -13.70 14.81
C GLY A 55 11.72 -14.67 15.96
N ALA A 56 10.47 -15.06 16.11
CA ALA A 56 10.07 -16.09 17.07
C ALA A 56 10.83 -17.40 16.80
N GLY A 57 11.32 -18.05 17.88
CA GLY A 57 12.15 -19.26 17.79
C GLY A 57 13.65 -18.99 17.58
N SER A 58 14.07 -17.74 17.32
CA SER A 58 15.49 -17.39 17.25
C SER A 58 16.13 -17.30 18.63
N SER A 59 17.47 -17.20 18.69
CA SER A 59 18.21 -16.98 19.92
C SER A 59 18.81 -15.60 19.95
N LEU A 60 18.73 -14.92 21.09
CA LEU A 60 19.39 -13.63 21.30
C LEU A 60 20.93 -13.82 21.21
N GLY A 61 21.58 -12.89 20.55
CA GLY A 61 23.04 -12.95 20.31
C GLY A 61 23.40 -13.28 18.86
N ASN A 62 22.44 -13.68 18.02
CA ASN A 62 22.63 -13.74 16.58
C ASN A 62 22.42 -12.33 15.98
N SER A 63 23.22 -12.00 14.96
CA SER A 63 23.20 -10.68 14.29
C SER A 63 21.98 -10.43 13.39
N ASP A 64 20.97 -11.30 13.41
CA ASP A 64 19.89 -11.34 12.44
C ASP A 64 18.66 -10.48 12.85
N GLY A 65 18.78 -9.67 13.88
CA GLY A 65 17.70 -8.79 14.35
C GLY A 65 17.45 -7.61 13.39
N ALA A 66 16.19 -7.30 13.19
CA ALA A 66 15.78 -6.10 12.44
C ALA A 66 15.69 -4.90 13.40
N SER A 67 16.38 -3.79 13.09
CA SER A 67 16.29 -2.58 13.90
C SER A 67 14.82 -2.11 14.01
N MET A 68 14.38 -1.84 15.24
CA MET A 68 13.05 -1.30 15.49
C MET A 68 12.83 0.02 14.76
N ALA A 69 13.85 0.90 14.72
CA ALA A 69 13.77 2.23 14.10
C ALA A 69 13.53 2.20 12.57
N THR A 70 13.85 1.10 11.90
CA THR A 70 13.66 0.94 10.45
C THR A 70 12.56 -0.07 10.11
N SER A 71 11.89 -0.63 11.12
CA SER A 71 10.83 -1.62 10.92
C SER A 71 9.49 -0.92 10.80
N PHE A 72 8.90 -0.99 9.62
CA PHE A 72 7.55 -0.49 9.34
C PHE A 72 6.92 -1.23 8.16
N ILE A 73 5.61 -1.14 8.06
CA ILE A 73 4.84 -1.52 6.88
C ILE A 73 3.92 -0.37 6.47
N SER A 74 4.07 0.09 5.23
CA SER A 74 3.17 1.07 4.61
C SER A 74 2.19 0.32 3.72
N LEU A 75 0.89 0.54 3.90
CA LEU A 75 -0.15 -0.14 3.15
C LEU A 75 -0.63 0.69 1.97
N GLY A 76 -0.78 0.04 0.82
CA GLY A 76 -1.49 0.61 -0.32
C GLY A 76 -3.00 0.71 -0.07
N SER A 77 -3.67 1.60 -0.79
CA SER A 77 -5.11 1.85 -0.61
C SER A 77 -5.99 0.61 -0.81
N ALA A 78 -5.54 -0.35 -1.64
CA ALA A 78 -6.28 -1.60 -1.89
C ALA A 78 -6.39 -2.51 -0.65
N LEU A 79 -5.42 -2.43 0.27
CA LEU A 79 -5.40 -3.14 1.55
C LEU A 79 -6.01 -2.31 2.70
N GLY A 80 -6.12 -0.99 2.53
CA GLY A 80 -6.76 -0.09 3.49
C GLY A 80 -6.21 -0.21 4.90
N ASP A 81 -7.08 -0.49 5.86
CA ASP A 81 -6.79 -0.63 7.29
C ASP A 81 -6.69 -2.09 7.76
N SER A 82 -6.61 -3.05 6.86
CA SER A 82 -6.70 -4.49 7.17
C SER A 82 -5.66 -4.94 8.21
N LEU A 83 -4.39 -4.62 8.00
CA LEU A 83 -3.31 -5.03 8.89
C LEU A 83 -3.28 -4.23 10.21
N PRO A 84 -3.41 -2.88 10.22
CA PRO A 84 -3.54 -2.13 11.47
C PRO A 84 -4.64 -2.63 12.38
N GLN A 85 -5.81 -3.01 11.85
CA GLN A 85 -6.89 -3.58 12.65
C GLN A 85 -6.52 -4.91 13.32
N SER A 86 -5.78 -5.76 12.62
CA SER A 86 -5.33 -7.04 13.16
C SER A 86 -4.23 -6.88 14.21
N LEU A 87 -3.46 -5.79 14.15
CA LEU A 87 -2.32 -5.52 15.02
C LEU A 87 -2.63 -4.61 16.22
N ASN A 88 -3.78 -3.92 16.24
CA ASN A 88 -4.12 -2.91 17.25
C ASN A 88 -4.24 -3.44 18.69
N THR A 89 -4.38 -4.75 18.87
CA THR A 89 -4.47 -5.42 20.17
C THR A 89 -3.25 -6.29 20.47
N GLN A 90 -2.23 -6.23 19.62
CA GLN A 90 -1.04 -7.07 19.73
C GLN A 90 0.15 -6.26 20.25
N GLU A 91 0.84 -6.82 21.26
CA GLU A 91 2.15 -6.32 21.68
C GLU A 91 3.25 -7.13 21.00
N VAL A 92 4.34 -6.45 20.64
CA VAL A 92 5.57 -7.05 20.12
C VAL A 92 6.75 -6.72 21.01
N ALA A 93 7.61 -7.70 21.26
CA ALA A 93 8.83 -7.51 22.04
C ALA A 93 10.00 -7.17 21.12
N ALA A 94 10.66 -6.04 21.38
CA ALA A 94 11.98 -5.75 20.85
C ALA A 94 13.04 -5.97 21.95
N PHE A 95 14.24 -6.34 21.56
CA PHE A 95 15.32 -6.66 22.48
C PHE A 95 16.44 -5.65 22.32
N ASP A 96 16.92 -5.14 23.44
CA ASP A 96 18.05 -4.24 23.46
C ASP A 96 19.40 -4.97 23.36
N ASP A 97 20.51 -4.23 23.28
CA ASP A 97 21.86 -4.81 23.14
C ASP A 97 22.28 -5.68 24.32
N LEU A 98 21.59 -5.57 25.47
CA LEU A 98 21.79 -6.45 26.65
C LEU A 98 20.78 -7.60 26.68
N GLY A 99 19.99 -7.77 25.65
CA GLY A 99 19.01 -8.84 25.49
C GLY A 99 17.76 -8.71 26.39
N ALA A 100 17.48 -7.54 26.93
CA ALA A 100 16.25 -7.31 27.67
C ALA A 100 15.08 -7.01 26.75
N PRO A 101 13.88 -7.58 27.01
CA PRO A 101 12.70 -7.32 26.20
C PRO A 101 12.03 -6.01 26.60
N PHE A 102 11.53 -5.29 25.60
CA PHE A 102 10.66 -4.10 25.70
C PHE A 102 9.47 -4.28 24.79
N TRP A 103 8.27 -3.96 25.26
CA TRP A 103 7.02 -4.20 24.55
C TRP A 103 6.46 -2.92 23.96
N PHE A 104 5.99 -3.01 22.72
CA PHE A 104 5.41 -1.94 21.92
C PHE A 104 4.11 -2.43 21.31
N GLU A 105 3.20 -1.52 21.00
CA GLU A 105 2.01 -1.86 20.23
C GLU A 105 2.41 -2.17 18.78
N ALA A 106 1.99 -3.32 18.27
CA ALA A 106 2.38 -3.76 16.92
C ALA A 106 1.83 -2.81 15.83
N SER A 107 0.71 -2.15 16.10
CA SER A 107 0.11 -1.14 15.21
C SER A 107 0.99 0.12 15.04
N ASP A 108 1.86 0.46 15.98
CA ASP A 108 2.76 1.63 15.89
C ASP A 108 3.74 1.52 14.71
N PHE A 109 3.95 0.32 14.22
CA PHE A 109 4.83 0.03 13.08
C PHE A 109 4.07 -0.04 11.74
N THR A 110 2.79 0.31 11.73
CA THR A 110 1.98 0.40 10.52
C THR A 110 1.80 1.84 10.09
N VAL A 111 2.10 2.12 8.82
CA VAL A 111 1.88 3.44 8.21
C VAL A 111 0.63 3.33 7.33
N PRO A 112 -0.43 4.08 7.64
CA PRO A 112 -1.65 4.04 6.84
C PRO A 112 -1.39 4.59 5.43
N SER A 113 -2.18 4.14 4.46
CA SER A 113 -2.13 4.65 3.09
C SER A 113 -2.49 6.13 3.04
N ASP A 114 -1.68 6.92 2.35
CA ASP A 114 -1.97 8.35 2.11
C ASP A 114 -3.12 8.58 1.11
N GLY A 115 -3.63 7.51 0.48
CA GLY A 115 -4.63 7.61 -0.58
C GLY A 115 -4.06 8.19 -1.89
N ALA A 116 -4.94 8.48 -2.85
CA ALA A 116 -4.53 9.12 -4.08
C ALA A 116 -4.16 10.59 -3.83
N SER A 117 -2.97 11.02 -4.29
CA SER A 117 -2.51 12.41 -4.15
C SER A 117 -3.49 13.38 -4.83
N VAL A 118 -3.49 14.64 -4.38
CA VAL A 118 -4.29 15.70 -5.02
C VAL A 118 -3.97 15.81 -6.51
N ALA A 119 -2.70 15.68 -6.89
CA ALA A 119 -2.26 15.69 -8.29
C ALA A 119 -2.87 14.52 -9.08
N THR A 120 -2.92 13.32 -8.51
CA THR A 120 -3.56 12.15 -9.15
C THR A 120 -5.06 12.35 -9.34
N ARG A 121 -5.74 12.89 -8.33
CA ARG A 121 -7.17 13.22 -8.39
C ARG A 121 -7.45 14.32 -9.45
N LEU A 122 -6.63 15.36 -9.48
CA LEU A 122 -6.72 16.44 -10.45
C LEU A 122 -6.48 15.95 -11.88
N ASN A 123 -5.45 15.12 -12.09
CA ASN A 123 -5.17 14.57 -13.43
C ASN A 123 -6.31 13.71 -13.95
N ARG A 124 -6.93 12.89 -13.12
CA ARG A 124 -8.13 12.10 -13.49
C ARG A 124 -9.31 12.99 -13.84
N PHE A 125 -9.45 14.11 -13.15
CA PHE A 125 -10.49 15.09 -13.42
C PHE A 125 -10.26 15.82 -14.77
N LEU A 126 -9.03 16.29 -15.02
CA LEU A 126 -8.70 17.05 -16.23
C LEU A 126 -8.56 16.18 -17.49
N THR A 127 -8.24 14.91 -17.31
CA THR A 127 -8.02 13.97 -18.41
C THR A 127 -8.87 12.73 -18.18
N PRO A 128 -10.19 12.81 -18.45
CA PRO A 128 -11.04 11.64 -18.35
C PRO A 128 -10.53 10.55 -19.31
N PRO A 129 -10.62 9.27 -18.93
CA PRO A 129 -10.20 8.20 -19.79
C PRO A 129 -10.97 8.26 -21.11
N GLN A 130 -10.22 8.27 -22.19
CA GLN A 130 -10.78 8.21 -23.54
C GLN A 130 -10.33 6.90 -24.19
N ARG A 131 -11.27 6.22 -24.80
CA ARG A 131 -10.94 5.06 -25.62
C ARG A 131 -10.26 5.54 -26.90
N PRO A 132 -9.03 5.11 -27.20
CA PRO A 132 -8.42 5.40 -28.50
C PRO A 132 -9.24 4.75 -29.62
N PRO A 133 -9.37 5.42 -30.79
CA PRO A 133 -10.04 4.84 -31.95
C PRO A 133 -9.26 3.58 -32.40
N ILE A 134 -9.98 2.57 -32.94
CA ILE A 134 -9.36 1.40 -33.54
C ILE A 134 -8.56 1.85 -34.77
N PRO A 135 -7.25 1.64 -34.81
CA PRO A 135 -6.44 2.08 -35.92
C PRO A 135 -6.68 1.20 -37.16
N THR A 136 -6.59 1.78 -38.35
CA THR A 136 -6.67 1.04 -39.62
C THR A 136 -5.38 0.28 -39.94
N ASN A 137 -4.24 0.74 -39.42
CA ASN A 137 -2.91 0.16 -39.54
C ASN A 137 -2.26 0.00 -38.18
N TRP A 138 -1.19 -0.79 -38.11
CA TRP A 138 -0.40 -0.91 -36.90
C TRP A 138 0.17 0.44 -36.48
N GLN A 139 -0.05 0.82 -35.23
CA GLN A 139 0.47 2.02 -34.58
C GLN A 139 1.34 1.64 -33.40
N PHE A 140 2.42 2.39 -33.22
CA PHE A 140 3.35 2.23 -32.12
C PHE A 140 3.44 3.55 -31.36
N ASN A 141 3.28 3.49 -30.05
CA ASN A 141 3.34 4.64 -29.16
C ASN A 141 4.28 4.36 -28.00
N PHE A 142 5.17 5.29 -27.73
CA PHE A 142 6.05 5.25 -26.56
C PHE A 142 5.76 6.47 -25.69
N GLN A 143 5.58 6.23 -24.39
CA GLN A 143 5.41 7.26 -23.35
C GLN A 143 6.43 7.00 -22.24
N GLU A 144 7.30 7.97 -21.98
CA GLU A 144 8.33 7.85 -20.95
C GLU A 144 7.75 7.79 -19.54
N LYS A 145 6.66 8.51 -19.29
CA LYS A 145 5.95 8.51 -18.01
C LYS A 145 4.44 8.44 -18.25
N ALA A 146 3.84 7.30 -17.95
CA ALA A 146 2.39 7.14 -18.05
C ALA A 146 1.68 8.06 -17.05
N ALA A 147 0.64 8.75 -17.53
CA ALA A 147 -0.18 9.64 -16.70
C ALA A 147 -0.99 8.85 -15.66
N ALA A 148 -1.37 9.52 -14.57
CA ALA A 148 -2.16 8.93 -13.47
C ALA A 148 -3.66 8.81 -13.81
N THR A 149 -4.01 8.53 -15.07
CA THR A 149 -5.41 8.44 -15.55
C THR A 149 -5.99 7.04 -15.41
N GLU A 150 -5.14 6.04 -15.24
CA GLU A 150 -5.54 4.64 -15.20
C GLU A 150 -6.28 4.29 -13.89
N THR A 151 -7.13 3.28 -13.98
CA THR A 151 -7.90 2.73 -12.85
C THR A 151 -7.46 1.28 -12.60
N GLY A 152 -7.92 0.69 -11.51
CA GLY A 152 -7.62 -0.71 -11.20
C GLY A 152 -6.14 -0.98 -10.98
N HIS A 153 -5.68 -2.14 -11.46
CA HIS A 153 -4.28 -2.53 -11.36
C HIS A 153 -3.36 -1.65 -12.22
N LEU A 154 -3.85 -1.12 -13.33
CA LEU A 154 -3.08 -0.19 -14.15
C LEU A 154 -2.74 1.12 -13.44
N ALA A 155 -3.48 1.49 -12.38
CA ALA A 155 -3.11 2.63 -11.55
C ALA A 155 -1.75 2.45 -10.84
N LEU A 156 -1.30 1.21 -10.64
CA LEU A 156 0.02 0.89 -10.09
C LEU A 156 1.16 1.25 -11.05
N THR A 157 0.87 1.31 -12.35
CA THR A 157 1.85 1.65 -13.40
C THR A 157 2.10 3.15 -13.54
N HIS A 158 1.52 3.99 -12.67
CA HIS A 158 1.74 5.43 -12.71
C HIS A 158 3.25 5.77 -12.66
N GLY A 159 3.67 6.60 -13.61
CA GLY A 159 5.08 6.98 -13.77
C GLY A 159 5.97 5.93 -14.45
N ALA A 160 5.41 4.78 -14.87
CA ALA A 160 6.12 3.79 -15.66
C ALA A 160 6.31 4.28 -17.11
N SER A 161 7.39 3.85 -17.76
CA SER A 161 7.50 3.90 -19.21
C SER A 161 6.53 2.91 -19.84
N ARG A 162 5.92 3.31 -20.94
CA ARG A 162 4.89 2.54 -21.62
C ARG A 162 5.20 2.44 -23.12
N PHE A 163 5.19 1.23 -23.65
CA PHE A 163 5.21 0.99 -25.09
C PHE A 163 3.94 0.26 -25.50
N THR A 164 3.18 0.88 -26.38
CA THR A 164 1.90 0.32 -26.89
C THR A 164 1.99 0.05 -28.37
N MET A 165 1.60 -1.15 -28.76
CA MET A 165 1.39 -1.56 -30.14
C MET A 165 -0.10 -1.82 -30.34
N ALA A 166 -0.76 -1.02 -31.17
CA ALA A 166 -2.18 -1.17 -31.51
C ALA A 166 -2.34 -1.51 -32.98
N GLY A 167 -3.17 -2.49 -33.27
CA GLY A 167 -3.38 -3.01 -34.61
C GLY A 167 -4.80 -2.88 -35.13
N PRO A 168 -5.01 -3.09 -36.42
CA PRO A 168 -6.34 -3.25 -36.99
C PRO A 168 -7.06 -4.40 -36.28
N GLN A 169 -8.38 -4.41 -36.33
CA GLN A 169 -9.25 -5.37 -35.60
C GLN A 169 -9.34 -5.15 -34.09
N GLY A 170 -8.83 -4.01 -33.58
CA GLY A 170 -8.97 -3.62 -32.18
C GLY A 170 -8.11 -4.38 -31.19
N VAL A 171 -7.04 -5.02 -31.66
CA VAL A 171 -6.06 -5.68 -30.78
C VAL A 171 -4.97 -4.70 -30.41
N ALA A 172 -4.63 -4.60 -29.09
CA ALA A 172 -3.46 -3.87 -28.67
C ALA A 172 -2.68 -4.63 -27.58
N ALA A 173 -1.36 -4.42 -27.59
CA ALA A 173 -0.46 -4.93 -26.56
C ALA A 173 0.30 -3.75 -25.98
N THR A 174 0.40 -3.71 -24.65
CA THR A 174 1.14 -2.65 -23.93
C THR A 174 2.10 -3.26 -22.94
N VAL A 175 3.36 -2.85 -22.99
CA VAL A 175 4.40 -3.22 -22.01
C VAL A 175 4.67 -2.04 -21.12
N PHE A 176 4.84 -2.30 -19.83
CA PHE A 176 5.13 -1.30 -18.80
C PHE A 176 6.44 -1.63 -18.10
N GLN A 177 7.21 -0.58 -17.78
CA GLN A 177 8.41 -0.71 -16.98
C GLN A 177 8.62 0.54 -16.13
N LYS A 178 8.80 0.35 -14.82
CA LYS A 178 9.10 1.41 -13.86
C LYS A 178 10.37 1.05 -13.10
N SER A 179 11.53 1.49 -13.61
CA SER A 179 12.83 1.15 -13.04
C SER A 179 12.95 -0.36 -12.76
N GLN A 180 13.33 -0.72 -11.53
CA GLN A 180 13.38 -2.11 -11.05
C GLN A 180 12.18 -2.45 -10.14
N ASP A 181 11.18 -1.55 -10.06
CA ASP A 181 10.09 -1.68 -9.08
C ASP A 181 8.90 -2.45 -9.64
N LEU A 182 8.59 -2.22 -10.93
CA LEU A 182 7.41 -2.81 -11.57
C LEU A 182 7.63 -3.01 -13.06
N GLU A 183 7.21 -4.16 -13.54
CA GLU A 183 7.11 -4.49 -14.96
C GLU A 183 5.77 -5.15 -15.26
N GLY A 184 5.33 -5.11 -16.51
CA GLY A 184 4.07 -5.75 -16.87
C GLY A 184 3.73 -5.68 -18.34
N LEU A 185 2.67 -6.39 -18.69
CA LEU A 185 2.12 -6.50 -20.03
C LEU A 185 0.60 -6.51 -19.95
N THR A 186 -0.06 -5.82 -20.86
CA THR A 186 -1.48 -6.00 -21.12
C THR A 186 -1.75 -6.35 -22.59
N LEU A 187 -2.81 -7.13 -22.78
CA LEU A 187 -3.39 -7.44 -24.08
C LEU A 187 -4.85 -7.00 -24.06
N SER A 188 -5.23 -6.11 -24.93
CA SER A 188 -6.60 -5.65 -25.07
C SER A 188 -7.18 -5.99 -26.44
N TRP A 189 -8.48 -6.20 -26.47
CA TRP A 189 -9.24 -6.50 -27.69
C TRP A 189 -10.60 -5.83 -27.67
N THR A 190 -10.91 -5.14 -28.76
CA THR A 190 -12.21 -4.51 -29.05
C THR A 190 -12.77 -5.20 -30.30
N PRO A 191 -13.76 -6.11 -30.17
CA PRO A 191 -14.32 -6.83 -31.30
C PRO A 191 -14.97 -5.89 -32.34
N ALA A 192 -14.66 -6.05 -33.63
CA ALA A 192 -15.26 -5.23 -34.66
C ALA A 192 -16.80 -5.38 -34.76
N VAL A 193 -17.32 -6.55 -34.37
CA VAL A 193 -18.78 -6.85 -34.35
C VAL A 193 -19.48 -6.19 -33.15
N LEU A 194 -18.75 -5.82 -32.12
CA LEU A 194 -19.25 -5.15 -30.91
C LEU A 194 -18.23 -4.09 -30.45
N PRO A 195 -18.08 -3.00 -31.20
CA PRO A 195 -17.07 -1.98 -30.92
C PRO A 195 -17.30 -1.24 -29.57
N ALA A 196 -18.48 -1.40 -28.99
CA ALA A 196 -18.81 -0.92 -27.66
C ALA A 196 -18.07 -1.68 -26.53
N LEU A 197 -17.70 -2.95 -26.76
CA LEU A 197 -17.04 -3.80 -25.79
C LEU A 197 -15.52 -3.74 -25.94
N THR A 198 -14.80 -3.59 -24.84
CA THR A 198 -13.35 -3.82 -24.77
C THR A 198 -13.08 -4.83 -23.69
N MET A 199 -12.22 -5.78 -23.96
CA MET A 199 -11.71 -6.76 -23.00
C MET A 199 -10.20 -6.60 -22.87
N GLU A 200 -9.67 -6.72 -21.65
CA GLU A 200 -8.24 -6.64 -21.41
C GLU A 200 -7.82 -7.72 -20.41
N ALA A 201 -6.67 -8.33 -20.68
CA ALA A 201 -5.97 -9.21 -19.75
C ALA A 201 -4.59 -8.63 -19.47
N GLY A 202 -4.19 -8.60 -18.22
CA GLY A 202 -2.92 -8.01 -17.83
C GLY A 202 -2.15 -8.86 -16.83
N TYR A 203 -0.84 -8.71 -16.88
CA TYR A 203 0.12 -9.24 -15.92
C TYR A 203 1.01 -8.10 -15.42
N LEU A 204 1.16 -7.99 -14.10
CA LEU A 204 2.07 -7.06 -13.44
C LEU A 204 2.96 -7.83 -12.46
N ASN A 205 4.20 -7.43 -12.36
CA ASN A 205 5.18 -7.95 -11.41
C ASN A 205 5.78 -6.79 -10.61
N GLU A 206 5.43 -6.70 -9.32
CA GLU A 206 5.95 -5.73 -8.38
C GLU A 206 7.11 -6.36 -7.60
N HIS A 207 8.31 -5.79 -7.69
CA HIS A 207 9.52 -6.37 -7.08
C HIS A 207 9.79 -5.92 -5.66
N GLN A 208 9.31 -4.73 -5.27
CA GLN A 208 9.54 -4.13 -3.94
C GLN A 208 8.25 -3.61 -3.29
N SER A 209 7.12 -3.99 -3.84
CA SER A 209 5.80 -3.64 -3.33
C SER A 209 4.79 -4.75 -3.57
N LEU A 210 3.68 -4.69 -2.86
CA LEU A 210 2.50 -5.54 -3.01
C LEU A 210 1.28 -4.62 -3.05
N LEU A 211 0.67 -4.44 -4.22
CA LEU A 211 -0.42 -3.48 -4.40
C LEU A 211 -0.07 -2.08 -3.85
N ASN A 212 1.15 -1.62 -4.17
CA ASN A 212 1.75 -0.38 -3.66
C ASN A 212 1.98 -0.35 -2.13
N SER A 213 1.94 -1.51 -1.45
CA SER A 213 2.34 -1.63 -0.04
C SER A 213 3.82 -1.99 0.06
N GLN A 214 4.52 -1.44 1.03
CA GLN A 214 5.96 -1.66 1.23
C GLN A 214 6.23 -2.06 2.67
N GLY A 215 7.09 -3.05 2.85
CA GLY A 215 7.60 -3.47 4.15
C GLY A 215 9.09 -3.21 4.29
N SER A 216 9.54 -2.97 5.51
CA SER A 216 10.95 -2.76 5.86
C SER A 216 11.26 -3.37 7.23
N GLY A 217 12.54 -3.66 7.48
CA GLY A 217 13.01 -4.21 8.74
C GLY A 217 12.31 -5.54 9.09
N ALA A 218 11.63 -5.59 10.23
CA ALA A 218 10.96 -6.80 10.71
C ALA A 218 9.80 -7.27 9.81
N PHE A 219 9.20 -6.38 9.02
CA PHE A 219 8.16 -6.77 8.06
C PHE A 219 8.72 -7.32 6.74
N GLY A 220 10.03 -7.22 6.52
CA GLY A 220 10.67 -7.72 5.31
C GLY A 220 10.31 -6.92 4.06
N ARG A 221 10.66 -7.48 2.90
CA ARG A 221 10.34 -6.89 1.60
C ARG A 221 9.16 -7.61 0.98
N LEU A 222 8.17 -6.84 0.56
CA LEU A 222 6.99 -7.34 -0.13
C LEU A 222 7.21 -7.32 -1.64
N SER A 223 6.66 -8.30 -2.33
CA SER A 223 6.57 -8.34 -3.78
C SER A 223 5.28 -9.05 -4.20
N GLY A 224 4.86 -8.88 -5.46
CA GLY A 224 3.63 -9.51 -5.91
C GLY A 224 3.57 -9.68 -7.41
N GLN A 225 2.98 -10.80 -7.85
CA GLN A 225 2.64 -11.06 -9.24
C GLN A 225 1.12 -11.01 -9.38
N THR A 226 0.65 -10.15 -10.26
CA THR A 226 -0.79 -9.91 -10.46
C THR A 226 -1.21 -10.34 -11.86
N LEU A 227 -2.26 -11.15 -11.92
CA LEU A 227 -3.02 -11.42 -13.14
C LEU A 227 -4.38 -10.75 -12.99
N PHE A 228 -4.82 -10.01 -14.00
CA PHE A 228 -6.14 -9.37 -13.97
C PHE A 228 -6.84 -9.45 -15.33
N LEU A 229 -8.17 -9.39 -15.25
CA LEU A 229 -9.05 -9.32 -16.41
C LEU A 229 -9.98 -8.12 -16.23
N SER A 230 -10.12 -7.30 -17.25
CA SER A 230 -11.08 -6.20 -17.28
C SER A 230 -12.01 -6.28 -18.49
N ALA A 231 -13.18 -5.72 -18.33
CA ALA A 231 -14.14 -5.50 -19.41
C ALA A 231 -14.72 -4.10 -19.30
N GLY A 232 -14.79 -3.41 -20.43
CA GLY A 232 -15.39 -2.09 -20.57
C GLY A 232 -16.48 -2.09 -21.63
N LEU A 233 -17.58 -1.42 -21.35
CA LEU A 233 -18.71 -1.22 -22.26
C LEU A 233 -18.99 0.28 -22.40
N ASP A 234 -18.98 0.78 -23.64
CA ASP A 234 -19.35 2.15 -23.98
C ASP A 234 -20.57 2.11 -24.90
N THR A 235 -21.62 2.79 -24.55
CA THR A 235 -22.86 2.85 -25.33
C THR A 235 -23.52 4.20 -25.23
N SER A 236 -24.45 4.50 -26.12
CA SER A 236 -25.25 5.72 -26.07
C SER A 236 -26.73 5.38 -25.86
N LEU A 237 -27.40 6.17 -25.02
CA LEU A 237 -28.85 6.11 -24.81
C LEU A 237 -29.45 7.49 -24.92
N GLY A 238 -30.02 7.79 -26.09
CA GLY A 238 -30.44 9.13 -26.45
C GLY A 238 -29.25 10.09 -26.51
N ASP A 239 -29.30 11.19 -25.76
CA ASP A 239 -28.20 12.16 -25.64
C ASP A 239 -27.13 11.79 -24.61
N TRP A 240 -27.27 10.68 -23.95
CA TRP A 240 -26.33 10.23 -22.94
C TRP A 240 -25.34 9.21 -23.49
N GLU A 241 -24.07 9.42 -23.20
CA GLU A 241 -23.00 8.45 -23.37
C GLU A 241 -22.80 7.71 -22.05
N LEU A 242 -22.87 6.40 -22.08
CA LEU A 242 -22.75 5.55 -20.89
C LEU A 242 -21.47 4.70 -21.00
N GLU A 243 -20.71 4.68 -19.92
CA GLU A 243 -19.49 3.88 -19.75
C GLU A 243 -19.63 2.97 -18.53
N ALA A 244 -19.32 1.69 -18.69
CA ALA A 244 -19.21 0.75 -17.59
C ALA A 244 -17.90 -0.02 -17.72
N GLN A 245 -17.11 -0.06 -16.67
CA GLN A 245 -15.86 -0.82 -16.62
C GLN A 245 -15.81 -1.63 -15.33
N GLY A 246 -15.38 -2.88 -15.43
CA GLY A 246 -15.14 -3.76 -14.29
C GLY A 246 -13.83 -4.52 -14.46
N GLU A 247 -13.15 -4.79 -13.37
CA GLU A 247 -11.89 -5.52 -13.36
C GLU A 247 -11.84 -6.43 -12.14
N VAL A 248 -11.32 -7.64 -12.34
CA VAL A 248 -11.01 -8.61 -11.28
C VAL A 248 -9.58 -9.08 -11.44
N GLY A 249 -8.90 -9.34 -10.33
CA GLY A 249 -7.52 -9.77 -10.33
C GLY A 249 -7.21 -10.77 -9.23
N GLN A 250 -6.16 -11.54 -9.48
CA GLN A 250 -5.52 -12.42 -8.51
C GLN A 250 -4.07 -11.98 -8.34
N VAL A 251 -3.68 -11.76 -7.10
CA VAL A 251 -2.32 -11.39 -6.73
C VAL A 251 -1.69 -12.55 -5.98
N ASN A 252 -0.50 -12.97 -6.39
CA ASN A 252 0.34 -13.95 -5.71
C ASN A 252 1.47 -13.19 -4.97
N PRO A 253 1.32 -12.97 -3.66
CA PRO A 253 2.29 -12.24 -2.88
C PRO A 253 3.52 -13.09 -2.58
N SER A 254 4.65 -12.41 -2.35
CA SER A 254 5.85 -12.99 -1.78
C SER A 254 6.44 -12.02 -0.74
N VAL A 255 7.04 -12.58 0.29
CA VAL A 255 7.73 -11.84 1.33
C VAL A 255 9.12 -12.43 1.54
N SER A 256 10.12 -11.57 1.70
CA SER A 256 11.50 -11.99 1.93
C SER A 256 12.12 -11.22 3.10
N HIS A 257 13.03 -11.87 3.83
CA HIS A 257 13.77 -11.29 4.97
C HIS A 257 12.86 -10.71 6.05
N SER A 258 11.70 -11.30 6.29
CA SER A 258 10.77 -10.88 7.33
C SER A 258 11.02 -11.63 8.64
N GLN A 259 10.82 -10.92 9.77
CA GLN A 259 10.78 -11.48 11.11
C GLN A 259 9.34 -11.69 11.58
N PHE A 260 8.39 -10.93 11.00
CA PHE A 260 7.00 -10.89 11.45
C PHE A 260 6.04 -11.60 10.49
N ILE A 261 6.29 -11.56 9.18
CA ILE A 261 5.40 -12.15 8.18
C ILE A 261 5.99 -13.48 7.73
N ASP A 262 5.32 -14.57 8.04
CA ASP A 262 5.72 -15.90 7.58
C ASP A 262 5.29 -16.14 6.14
N THR A 263 4.02 -15.89 5.85
CA THR A 263 3.43 -16.10 4.53
C THR A 263 2.27 -15.15 4.29
N ILE A 264 1.97 -14.87 3.02
CA ILE A 264 0.75 -14.19 2.60
C ILE A 264 0.06 -15.09 1.58
N SER A 265 -1.22 -15.38 1.80
CA SER A 265 -2.02 -16.17 0.85
C SER A 265 -2.33 -15.36 -0.42
N PRO A 266 -2.68 -16.00 -1.53
CA PRO A 266 -3.15 -15.30 -2.73
C PRO A 266 -4.30 -14.34 -2.40
N LEU A 267 -4.29 -13.14 -3.01
CA LEU A 267 -5.30 -12.11 -2.81
C LEU A 267 -6.21 -12.03 -4.03
N ALA A 268 -7.51 -11.94 -3.81
CA ALA A 268 -8.46 -11.58 -4.86
C ALA A 268 -8.81 -10.10 -4.77
N THR A 269 -8.86 -9.43 -5.91
CA THR A 269 -9.08 -7.99 -6.01
C THR A 269 -10.19 -7.66 -7.00
N SER A 270 -10.82 -6.50 -6.85
CA SER A 270 -11.69 -5.93 -7.89
C SER A 270 -11.73 -4.41 -7.85
N THR A 271 -12.16 -3.85 -8.97
CA THR A 271 -12.52 -2.44 -9.12
C THR A 271 -13.65 -2.32 -10.13
N PHE A 272 -14.42 -1.24 -10.07
CA PHE A 272 -15.37 -0.89 -11.11
C PHE A 272 -15.52 0.62 -11.26
N ARG A 273 -16.01 1.03 -12.42
CA ARG A 273 -16.41 2.39 -12.74
C ARG A 273 -17.66 2.37 -13.62
N LEU A 274 -18.61 3.24 -13.30
CA LEU A 274 -19.77 3.57 -14.11
C LEU A 274 -19.73 5.06 -14.35
N ALA A 275 -19.96 5.50 -15.60
CA ALA A 275 -20.06 6.92 -15.91
C ALA A 275 -21.18 7.16 -16.91
N ALA A 276 -21.76 8.36 -16.83
CA ALA A 276 -22.74 8.87 -17.77
C ALA A 276 -22.36 10.30 -18.13
N SER A 277 -22.21 10.61 -19.40
CA SER A 277 -21.92 11.95 -19.89
C SER A 277 -22.99 12.43 -20.88
N ARG A 278 -23.32 13.70 -20.82
CA ARG A 278 -24.25 14.35 -21.74
C ARG A 278 -23.58 15.57 -22.31
N PRO A 279 -23.21 15.56 -23.61
CA PRO A 279 -22.83 16.77 -24.33
C PRO A 279 -24.07 17.61 -24.68
N PHE A 280 -23.94 18.93 -24.63
CA PHE A 280 -24.97 19.87 -25.00
C PHE A 280 -24.58 20.61 -26.30
N VAL A 281 -25.58 21.10 -27.01
CA VAL A 281 -25.41 21.81 -28.31
C VAL A 281 -24.48 23.02 -28.18
N ASN A 282 -24.45 23.69 -27.04
CA ASN A 282 -23.59 24.84 -26.77
C ASN A 282 -22.12 24.48 -26.47
N GLY A 283 -21.72 23.21 -26.61
CA GLY A 283 -20.38 22.72 -26.32
C GLY A 283 -20.12 22.40 -24.85
N SER A 284 -21.09 22.65 -23.96
CA SER A 284 -20.98 22.21 -22.55
C SER A 284 -21.16 20.70 -22.46
N ALA A 285 -20.60 20.09 -21.41
CA ALA A 285 -20.82 18.69 -21.10
C ALA A 285 -21.02 18.48 -19.59
N LEU A 286 -21.96 17.61 -19.22
CA LEU A 286 -22.22 17.20 -17.86
C LEU A 286 -21.87 15.73 -17.73
N ARG A 287 -21.04 15.38 -16.73
CA ARG A 287 -20.62 14.00 -16.46
C ARG A 287 -20.91 13.63 -15.01
N PHE A 288 -21.42 12.43 -14.81
CA PHE A 288 -21.51 11.75 -13.52
C PHE A 288 -20.68 10.49 -13.56
N SER A 289 -20.07 10.13 -12.44
CA SER A 289 -19.43 8.82 -12.31
C SER A 289 -19.54 8.26 -10.90
N LEU A 290 -19.67 6.93 -10.82
CA LEU A 290 -19.59 6.14 -9.61
C LEU A 290 -18.47 5.14 -9.79
N SER A 291 -17.52 5.10 -8.86
CA SER A 291 -16.40 4.14 -8.93
C SER A 291 -16.06 3.57 -7.56
N GLN A 292 -15.57 2.35 -7.59
CA GLN A 292 -14.86 1.72 -6.49
C GLN A 292 -13.39 1.59 -6.90
N PRO A 293 -12.45 2.22 -6.20
CA PRO A 293 -11.02 1.97 -6.39
C PRO A 293 -10.66 0.51 -6.15
N LEU A 294 -9.47 0.11 -6.59
CA LEU A 294 -8.95 -1.24 -6.38
C LEU A 294 -9.07 -1.64 -4.92
N ARG A 295 -9.65 -2.81 -4.65
CA ARG A 295 -9.90 -3.34 -3.32
C ARG A 295 -9.59 -4.83 -3.24
N VAL A 296 -8.97 -5.28 -2.15
CA VAL A 296 -8.79 -6.69 -1.81
C VAL A 296 -10.09 -7.25 -1.20
N HIS A 297 -10.53 -8.40 -1.69
CA HIS A 297 -11.74 -9.09 -1.23
C HIS A 297 -11.46 -10.34 -0.42
N SER A 298 -10.30 -10.96 -0.62
CA SER A 298 -9.88 -12.14 0.12
C SER A 298 -8.37 -12.22 0.23
N GLY A 299 -7.91 -12.93 1.24
CA GLY A 299 -6.52 -13.19 1.56
C GLY A 299 -6.19 -12.86 3.00
N ALA A 300 -5.10 -13.46 3.49
CA ALA A 300 -4.62 -13.28 4.85
C ALA A 300 -3.08 -13.38 4.90
N ALA A 301 -2.48 -12.72 5.87
CA ALA A 301 -1.09 -12.89 6.25
C ALA A 301 -1.00 -13.78 7.51
N SER A 302 -0.07 -14.73 7.52
CA SER A 302 0.36 -15.41 8.73
C SER A 302 1.50 -14.62 9.35
N LEU A 303 1.31 -14.18 10.59
CA LEU A 303 2.27 -13.35 11.31
C LEU A 303 2.82 -14.16 12.51
N SER A 304 4.12 -14.06 12.73
CA SER A 304 4.83 -14.64 13.88
C SER A 304 5.42 -13.51 14.70
N LEU A 305 4.70 -13.07 15.74
CA LEU A 305 5.05 -11.88 16.52
C LEU A 305 5.83 -12.28 17.77
N PRO A 306 7.03 -11.73 18.02
CA PRO A 306 7.78 -11.98 19.26
C PRO A 306 7.04 -11.36 20.44
N THR A 307 6.78 -12.14 21.47
CA THR A 307 6.10 -11.71 22.71
C THR A 307 7.03 -11.63 23.90
N GLY A 308 8.28 -12.09 23.73
CA GLY A 308 9.29 -12.06 24.76
C GLY A 308 10.37 -13.10 24.57
N ARG A 309 11.02 -13.53 25.66
CA ARG A 309 12.11 -14.52 25.64
C ARG A 309 12.06 -15.47 26.84
N THR A 310 12.67 -16.61 26.70
CA THR A 310 13.00 -17.46 27.85
C THR A 310 14.22 -16.91 28.60
N GLN A 311 14.44 -17.37 29.82
CA GLN A 311 15.65 -16.97 30.58
C GLN A 311 16.96 -17.44 29.92
N GLU A 312 16.91 -18.49 29.11
CA GLU A 312 18.02 -19.02 28.32
C GLU A 312 18.33 -18.21 27.08
N GLY A 313 17.41 -17.29 26.69
CA GLY A 313 17.59 -16.37 25.55
C GLY A 313 16.91 -16.79 24.26
N ALA A 314 16.06 -17.81 24.29
CA ALA A 314 15.23 -18.14 23.12
C ALA A 314 14.04 -17.16 23.02
N VAL A 315 13.83 -16.61 21.84
CA VAL A 315 12.70 -15.69 21.56
C VAL A 315 11.41 -16.49 21.47
N VAL A 316 10.42 -16.14 22.28
CA VAL A 316 9.08 -16.74 22.23
C VAL A 316 8.15 -15.81 21.48
N GLY A 317 7.18 -16.38 20.76
CA GLY A 317 6.24 -15.60 19.99
C GLY A 317 4.87 -16.25 19.89
N THR A 318 3.96 -15.54 19.29
CA THR A 318 2.60 -15.99 18.97
C THR A 318 2.35 -15.88 17.47
N THR A 319 1.61 -16.84 16.93
CA THR A 319 1.20 -16.80 15.53
C THR A 319 -0.21 -16.21 15.43
N LEU A 320 -0.38 -15.28 14.51
CA LEU A 320 -1.64 -14.60 14.22
C LEU A 320 -1.96 -14.72 12.74
N SER A 321 -3.21 -15.07 12.40
CA SER A 321 -3.73 -14.93 11.04
C SER A 321 -4.42 -13.58 10.91
N ALA A 322 -3.87 -12.69 10.10
CA ALA A 322 -4.36 -11.33 9.86
C ALA A 322 -5.08 -11.28 8.50
N PRO A 323 -6.41 -11.12 8.44
CA PRO A 323 -7.11 -10.88 7.19
C PRO A 323 -6.59 -9.62 6.50
N LEU A 324 -6.33 -9.71 5.18
CA LEU A 324 -5.87 -8.58 4.37
C LEU A 324 -7.04 -7.89 3.62
N VAL A 325 -8.24 -8.12 4.07
CA VAL A 325 -9.46 -7.48 3.55
C VAL A 325 -9.71 -6.21 4.35
N PRO A 326 -9.76 -5.03 3.72
CA PRO A 326 -10.04 -3.78 4.43
C PRO A 326 -11.46 -3.76 5.00
N SER A 327 -11.65 -3.02 6.10
CA SER A 327 -12.91 -2.98 6.85
C SER A 327 -14.07 -2.36 6.08
N GLY A 328 -13.78 -1.42 5.19
CA GLY A 328 -14.78 -0.66 4.45
C GLY A 328 -14.73 -0.91 2.94
N ARG A 329 -15.57 -0.16 2.23
CA ARG A 329 -15.64 -0.13 0.77
C ARG A 329 -15.73 1.32 0.31
N GLN A 330 -14.64 1.85 -0.24
CA GLN A 330 -14.67 3.19 -0.82
C GLN A 330 -15.56 3.21 -2.05
N LEU A 331 -16.48 4.18 -2.10
CA LEU A 331 -17.24 4.53 -3.29
C LEU A 331 -17.07 6.04 -3.53
N ASP A 332 -16.66 6.38 -4.75
CA ASP A 332 -16.46 7.74 -5.21
C ASP A 332 -17.59 8.12 -6.16
N LEU A 333 -18.40 9.09 -5.74
CA LEU A 333 -19.44 9.69 -6.57
C LEU A 333 -18.92 11.04 -7.04
N SER A 334 -18.78 11.21 -8.36
CA SER A 334 -18.24 12.44 -8.95
C SER A 334 -19.24 13.07 -9.90
N THR A 335 -19.24 14.40 -9.93
CA THR A 335 -19.96 15.24 -10.92
C THR A 335 -18.97 16.20 -11.52
N GLN A 336 -19.00 16.37 -12.85
CA GLN A 336 -18.18 17.32 -13.60
C GLN A 336 -19.04 18.07 -14.61
N LEU A 337 -18.82 19.36 -14.69
CA LEU A 337 -19.42 20.26 -15.67
C LEU A 337 -18.29 20.95 -16.45
N ASP A 338 -18.27 20.75 -17.76
CA ASP A 338 -17.36 21.42 -18.67
C ASP A 338 -18.18 22.46 -19.45
N VAL A 339 -17.69 23.71 -19.49
CA VAL A 339 -18.39 24.82 -20.14
C VAL A 339 -17.39 25.60 -21.00
N PRO A 340 -17.67 25.81 -22.30
CA PRO A 340 -16.91 26.76 -23.09
C PRO A 340 -16.98 28.15 -22.45
N TRP A 341 -15.83 28.73 -22.13
CA TRP A 341 -15.75 30.03 -21.50
C TRP A 341 -14.56 30.82 -22.03
N LEU A 342 -14.81 32.02 -22.53
CA LEU A 342 -13.82 32.85 -23.22
C LEU A 342 -13.19 32.07 -24.40
N GLU A 343 -11.85 32.05 -24.50
CA GLU A 343 -11.08 31.32 -25.54
C GLU A 343 -10.65 29.94 -25.08
N GLY A 344 -11.45 29.27 -24.22
CA GLY A 344 -11.09 27.96 -23.67
C GLY A 344 -12.27 27.26 -23.01
N ASP A 345 -11.96 26.23 -22.20
CA ASP A 345 -12.94 25.43 -21.50
C ASP A 345 -12.72 25.56 -19.98
N LEU A 346 -13.80 25.89 -19.27
CA LEU A 346 -13.86 25.87 -17.80
C LEU A 346 -14.44 24.53 -17.34
N SER A 347 -13.70 23.81 -16.53
CA SER A 347 -14.15 22.56 -15.89
C SER A 347 -14.38 22.78 -14.39
N LEU A 348 -15.55 22.39 -13.90
CA LEU A 348 -15.93 22.40 -12.49
C LEU A 348 -16.28 20.98 -12.08
N GLY A 349 -15.80 20.54 -10.93
CA GLY A 349 -16.09 19.20 -10.46
C GLY A 349 -16.14 19.06 -8.94
N ALA A 350 -16.92 18.08 -8.50
CA ALA A 350 -17.01 17.67 -7.11
C ALA A 350 -16.98 16.14 -7.02
N THR A 351 -16.26 15.61 -6.07
CA THR A 351 -16.24 14.18 -5.75
C THR A 351 -16.54 13.99 -4.27
N ARG A 352 -17.46 13.10 -3.96
CA ARG A 352 -17.71 12.60 -2.62
C ARG A 352 -17.19 11.19 -2.52
N SER A 353 -16.19 10.95 -1.64
CA SER A 353 -15.68 9.64 -1.30
C SER A 353 -16.29 9.15 0.01
N THR A 354 -16.98 8.02 0.00
CA THR A 354 -17.47 7.35 1.21
C THR A 354 -16.46 6.28 1.61
N GLN A 355 -16.20 6.12 2.91
CA GLN A 355 -15.21 5.18 3.45
C GLN A 355 -13.86 5.26 2.70
N PRO A 356 -13.25 6.46 2.62
CA PRO A 356 -12.02 6.66 1.87
C PRO A 356 -10.95 5.67 2.33
N ARG A 357 -10.11 5.23 1.37
CA ARG A 357 -9.08 4.21 1.58
C ARG A 357 -9.63 2.87 2.07
N HIS A 358 -10.90 2.57 1.78
CA HIS A 358 -11.63 1.38 2.23
C HIS A 358 -11.67 1.21 3.76
N GLN A 359 -11.67 2.30 4.51
CA GLN A 359 -11.76 2.29 5.98
C GLN A 359 -13.19 2.58 6.42
N GLN A 360 -13.82 1.64 7.14
CA GLN A 360 -15.21 1.77 7.58
C GLN A 360 -15.42 2.96 8.53
N SER A 361 -14.45 3.23 9.38
CA SER A 361 -14.47 4.32 10.37
C SER A 361 -14.12 5.69 9.80
N ALA A 362 -13.60 5.76 8.55
CA ALA A 362 -13.19 7.02 7.95
C ALA A 362 -14.40 7.87 7.57
N ALA A 363 -14.35 9.15 7.95
CA ALA A 363 -15.39 10.11 7.58
C ALA A 363 -15.42 10.33 6.05
N PRO A 364 -16.60 10.55 5.45
CA PRO A 364 -16.70 10.89 4.04
C PRO A 364 -15.91 12.15 3.71
N GLU A 365 -15.19 12.11 2.59
CA GLU A 365 -14.38 13.23 2.09
C GLU A 365 -15.07 13.89 0.89
N TRP A 366 -14.98 15.23 0.81
CA TRP A 366 -15.37 16.00 -0.35
C TRP A 366 -14.13 16.60 -0.99
N THR A 367 -14.04 16.51 -2.32
CA THR A 367 -12.99 17.15 -3.12
C THR A 367 -13.66 17.98 -4.22
N PHE A 368 -13.25 19.24 -4.32
CA PHE A 368 -13.75 20.16 -5.36
C PHE A 368 -12.59 20.54 -6.28
N PHE A 369 -12.86 20.57 -7.57
CA PHE A 369 -11.89 20.91 -8.59
C PHE A 369 -12.44 22.04 -9.48
N THR A 370 -11.53 22.90 -9.92
CA THR A 370 -11.77 23.83 -11.00
C THR A 370 -10.54 23.86 -11.89
N GLY A 371 -10.74 23.87 -13.19
CA GLY A 371 -9.69 23.91 -14.17
C GLY A 371 -10.10 24.80 -15.34
N TYR A 372 -9.15 25.52 -15.92
CA TYR A 372 -9.34 26.27 -17.15
C TYR A 372 -8.28 25.87 -18.16
N ARG A 373 -8.71 25.51 -19.39
CA ARG A 373 -7.83 25.16 -20.50
C ARG A 373 -8.01 26.19 -21.59
N ALA A 374 -7.00 27.05 -21.78
CA ALA A 374 -6.96 27.98 -22.93
C ALA A 374 -6.42 27.27 -24.18
N THR A 375 -6.99 27.54 -25.33
CA THR A 375 -6.48 27.14 -26.65
C THR A 375 -5.97 28.40 -27.35
N TRP A 376 -4.67 28.48 -27.61
CA TRP A 376 -4.03 29.56 -28.38
C TRP A 376 -3.38 29.01 -29.65
#